data_3b9bc68145b5d0c40a72abb8d12a2c8c
#
_entry.id   3b9bc68145b5d0c40a72abb8d12a2c8c
#
_cell.length_a   1.000
_cell.length_b   1.000
_cell.length_c   1.000
_cell.angle_alpha   90.00
_cell.angle_beta   90.00
_cell.angle_gamma   90.00
#
_symmetry.space_group_name_H-M   'P 1'
#
loop_
_entity.id
_entity.type
_entity.pdbx_description
1 polymer ?
#
loop_
_entity_poly.entity_id
_entity_poly.type
_entity_poly.pdbx_seq_one_letter_code
_entity_poly.pdbx_strand_id
1 'polypeptide(L)'
;MPRPTTKQDLITAANDQFIKMWKLFDAMSEAEQNAAFNFGDTYNGKEAHWNRDENLRDVFGHLHEWHQLLLNWVRSNKSGVATPFLLAPYNWKSYGQMNVEFWEKHRATPLSAAIDMVKASHAEVMSLLEPLTNEELFTKGALPWTGTSTLGSYCVSATASHYEWAMKKMKAHRKTYAAE
;
A
#
# COMPACT_ATOMS: atom_id res chain seq x y z
N MET A 1 14.68 -1.35 -7.36
CA MET A 1 14.53 -2.44 -8.36
C MET A 1 13.93 -1.87 -9.64
N PRO A 2 14.22 -2.40 -10.84
CA PRO A 2 13.48 -2.04 -12.03
C PRO A 2 11.98 -2.38 -11.81
N ARG A 3 11.11 -1.56 -12.41
CA ARG A 3 9.65 -1.77 -12.29
C ARG A 3 9.27 -3.08 -12.98
N PRO A 4 8.53 -3.98 -12.32
CA PRO A 4 8.04 -5.22 -12.93
C PRO A 4 7.30 -5.01 -14.24
N THR A 5 7.57 -5.87 -15.21
CA THR A 5 6.93 -5.88 -16.54
C THR A 5 6.35 -7.24 -16.89
N THR A 6 6.52 -8.21 -16.01
CA THR A 6 5.93 -9.55 -16.14
C THR A 6 5.19 -9.92 -14.85
N LYS A 7 4.25 -10.87 -14.94
CA LYS A 7 3.53 -11.43 -13.80
C LYS A 7 4.48 -12.00 -12.75
N GLN A 8 5.49 -12.76 -13.19
CA GLN A 8 6.46 -13.36 -12.28
C GLN A 8 7.27 -12.31 -11.53
N ASP A 9 7.74 -11.26 -12.22
CA ASP A 9 8.46 -10.16 -11.59
C ASP A 9 7.58 -9.40 -10.60
N LEU A 10 6.29 -9.19 -10.94
CA LEU A 10 5.32 -8.54 -10.06
C LEU A 10 5.13 -9.32 -8.77
N ILE A 11 4.86 -10.62 -8.85
CA ILE A 11 4.65 -11.49 -7.69
C ILE A 11 5.91 -11.54 -6.83
N THR A 12 7.07 -11.71 -7.47
CA THR A 12 8.37 -11.72 -6.78
C THR A 12 8.63 -10.40 -6.06
N ALA A 13 8.47 -9.26 -6.76
CA ALA A 13 8.70 -7.95 -6.17
C ALA A 13 7.72 -7.66 -5.01
N ALA A 14 6.43 -7.99 -5.17
CA ALA A 14 5.44 -7.80 -4.11
C ALA A 14 5.79 -8.60 -2.85
N ASN A 15 6.10 -9.88 -2.98
CA ASN A 15 6.46 -10.74 -1.86
C ASN A 15 7.79 -10.34 -1.23
N ASP A 16 8.81 -10.04 -2.01
CA ASP A 16 10.13 -9.64 -1.51
C ASP A 16 10.06 -8.34 -0.71
N GLN A 17 9.34 -7.33 -1.20
CA GLN A 17 9.19 -6.07 -0.48
C GLN A 17 8.32 -6.24 0.77
N PHE A 18 7.29 -7.08 0.71
CA PHE A 18 6.47 -7.41 1.87
C PHE A 18 7.30 -8.10 2.97
N ILE A 19 8.09 -9.10 2.61
CA ILE A 19 9.00 -9.78 3.56
C ILE A 19 10.03 -8.80 4.14
N LYS A 20 10.61 -7.91 3.32
CA LYS A 20 11.56 -6.89 3.79
C LYS A 20 10.91 -5.91 4.75
N MET A 21 9.67 -5.51 4.49
CA MET A 21 8.93 -4.63 5.38
C MET A 21 8.71 -5.27 6.75
N TRP A 22 8.29 -6.55 6.80
CA TRP A 22 8.12 -7.25 8.07
C TRP A 22 9.44 -7.50 8.80
N LYS A 23 10.51 -7.86 8.09
CA LYS A 23 11.85 -7.95 8.71
C LYS A 23 12.29 -6.65 9.36
N LEU A 24 11.96 -5.50 8.73
CA LEU A 24 12.26 -4.19 9.29
C LEU A 24 11.40 -3.90 10.52
N PHE A 25 10.11 -4.27 10.50
CA PHE A 25 9.18 -4.15 11.63
C PHE A 25 9.61 -5.03 12.80
N ASP A 26 9.90 -6.30 12.56
CA ASP A 26 10.29 -7.28 13.57
C ASP A 26 11.64 -6.95 14.23
N ALA A 27 12.48 -6.15 13.54
CA ALA A 27 13.73 -5.64 14.09
C ALA A 27 13.58 -4.40 14.99
N MET A 28 12.34 -3.89 15.15
CA MET A 28 12.02 -2.81 16.10
C MET A 28 11.68 -3.40 17.47
N SER A 29 12.06 -2.71 18.54
CA SER A 29 11.56 -3.04 19.88
C SER A 29 10.05 -2.78 19.96
N GLU A 30 9.37 -3.40 20.93
CA GLU A 30 7.95 -3.15 21.16
C GLU A 30 7.66 -1.67 21.44
N ALA A 31 8.57 -0.98 22.13
CA ALA A 31 8.48 0.44 22.38
C ALA A 31 8.55 1.27 21.09
N GLU A 32 9.48 0.95 20.18
CA GLU A 32 9.55 1.59 18.86
C GLU A 32 8.29 1.34 18.02
N GLN A 33 7.76 0.10 18.04
CA GLN A 33 6.56 -0.27 17.28
C GLN A 33 5.32 0.52 17.72
N ASN A 34 5.23 0.85 19.01
CA ASN A 34 4.08 1.56 19.60
C ASN A 34 4.28 3.07 19.74
N ALA A 35 5.49 3.58 19.49
CA ALA A 35 5.77 5.00 19.63
C ALA A 35 5.12 5.83 18.52
N ALA A 36 4.76 7.07 18.87
CA ALA A 36 4.36 8.06 17.88
C ALA A 36 5.55 8.43 16.99
N PHE A 37 5.26 8.75 15.73
CA PHE A 37 6.28 9.24 14.82
C PHE A 37 6.77 10.62 15.26
N ASN A 38 8.08 10.74 15.38
CA ASN A 38 8.77 12.00 15.49
C ASN A 38 9.86 12.01 14.40
N PHE A 39 9.56 12.62 13.25
CA PHE A 39 10.54 12.68 12.16
C PHE A 39 11.53 13.84 12.35
N GLY A 40 11.31 14.71 13.37
CA GLY A 40 12.15 15.85 13.69
C GLY A 40 12.33 16.82 12.52
N ASP A 41 13.30 17.72 12.66
CA ASP A 41 13.67 18.70 11.63
C ASP A 41 14.38 18.03 10.41
N THR A 42 14.65 16.75 10.49
CA THR A 42 15.35 16.00 9.44
C THR A 42 14.46 15.69 8.23
N TYR A 43 13.13 15.85 8.38
CA TYR A 43 12.20 15.61 7.30
C TYR A 43 11.72 16.92 6.66
N ASN A 44 12.16 17.16 5.42
CA ASN A 44 11.77 18.29 4.58
C ASN A 44 10.80 17.89 3.45
N GLY A 45 10.11 16.76 3.58
CA GLY A 45 9.21 16.25 2.55
C GLY A 45 7.94 17.08 2.44
N LYS A 46 7.48 17.25 1.20
CA LYS A 46 6.28 18.04 0.87
C LYS A 46 5.02 17.19 0.85
N GLU A 47 5.15 15.86 0.92
CA GLU A 47 4.03 14.95 0.82
C GLU A 47 3.21 14.93 2.13
N ALA A 48 1.91 15.18 2.01
CA ALA A 48 0.98 15.32 3.14
C ALA A 48 0.97 14.13 4.12
N HIS A 49 1.30 12.92 3.64
CA HIS A 49 1.32 11.72 4.47
C HIS A 49 2.34 11.75 5.62
N TRP A 50 3.40 12.56 5.52
CA TRP A 50 4.38 12.66 6.61
C TRP A 50 3.82 13.37 7.84
N ASN A 51 2.93 14.33 7.64
CA ASN A 51 2.26 15.03 8.73
C ASN A 51 0.96 14.35 9.16
N ARG A 52 0.34 13.57 8.27
CA ARG A 52 -0.92 12.88 8.53
C ARG A 52 -0.71 11.65 9.43
N ASP A 53 0.27 10.81 9.07
CA ASP A 53 0.44 9.51 9.73
C ASP A 53 1.22 9.70 11.04
N GLU A 54 0.60 9.32 12.14
CA GLU A 54 1.10 9.54 13.50
C GLU A 54 1.91 8.36 14.05
N ASN A 55 1.76 7.16 13.48
CA ASN A 55 2.40 5.93 13.96
C ASN A 55 2.32 4.80 12.91
N LEU A 56 2.87 3.62 13.26
CA LEU A 56 2.86 2.45 12.37
C LEU A 56 1.46 1.92 12.04
N ARG A 57 0.50 2.02 12.96
CA ARG A 57 -0.90 1.66 12.69
C ARG A 57 -1.44 2.42 11.48
N ASP A 58 -1.16 3.71 11.37
CA ASP A 58 -1.66 4.55 10.27
C ASP A 58 -1.05 4.13 8.94
N VAL A 59 0.23 3.75 8.94
CA VAL A 59 0.91 3.21 7.75
C VAL A 59 0.26 1.89 7.33
N PHE A 60 0.03 0.97 8.26
CA PHE A 60 -0.57 -0.33 7.94
C PHE A 60 -2.04 -0.20 7.52
N GLY A 61 -2.82 0.67 8.17
CA GLY A 61 -4.18 0.98 7.74
C GLY A 61 -4.23 1.51 6.31
N HIS A 62 -3.31 2.41 5.96
CA HIS A 62 -3.19 2.93 4.60
C HIS A 62 -2.87 1.82 3.57
N LEU A 63 -1.90 0.95 3.87
CA LEU A 63 -1.58 -0.18 2.99
C LEU A 63 -2.80 -1.10 2.78
N HIS A 64 -3.51 -1.43 3.87
CA HIS A 64 -4.71 -2.24 3.79
C HIS A 64 -5.78 -1.62 2.89
N GLU A 65 -6.10 -0.33 3.07
CA GLU A 65 -7.14 0.34 2.28
C GLU A 65 -6.77 0.38 0.78
N TRP A 66 -5.50 0.58 0.43
CA TRP A 66 -5.06 0.53 -0.97
C TRP A 66 -5.11 -0.88 -1.56
N HIS A 67 -4.89 -1.93 -0.75
CA HIS A 67 -5.19 -3.30 -1.18
C HIS A 67 -6.70 -3.48 -1.42
N GLN A 68 -7.57 -2.95 -0.55
CA GLN A 68 -9.02 -3.05 -0.72
C GLN A 68 -9.51 -2.33 -1.98
N LEU A 69 -8.95 -1.14 -2.30
CA LEU A 69 -9.24 -0.44 -3.56
C LEU A 69 -8.92 -1.34 -4.77
N LEU A 70 -7.72 -1.94 -4.79
CA LEU A 70 -7.30 -2.83 -5.87
C LEU A 70 -8.19 -4.06 -5.99
N LEU A 71 -8.45 -4.74 -4.87
CA LEU A 71 -9.29 -5.94 -4.81
C LEU A 71 -10.71 -5.66 -5.30
N ASN A 72 -11.34 -4.61 -4.79
CA ASN A 72 -12.69 -4.21 -5.19
C ASN A 72 -12.75 -3.85 -6.68
N TRP A 73 -11.81 -3.04 -7.15
CA TRP A 73 -11.75 -2.60 -8.54
C TRP A 73 -11.65 -3.77 -9.53
N VAL A 74 -10.74 -4.71 -9.27
CA VAL A 74 -10.53 -5.86 -10.16
C VAL A 74 -11.70 -6.82 -10.08
N ARG A 75 -12.17 -7.18 -8.88
CA ARG A 75 -13.28 -8.12 -8.68
C ARG A 75 -14.57 -7.61 -9.33
N SER A 76 -14.92 -6.34 -9.10
CA SER A 76 -16.12 -5.73 -9.67
C SER A 76 -16.09 -5.69 -11.21
N ASN A 77 -15.00 -5.18 -11.79
CA ASN A 77 -14.90 -5.07 -13.24
C ASN A 77 -14.85 -6.45 -13.93
N LYS A 78 -14.18 -7.43 -13.33
CA LYS A 78 -14.19 -8.82 -13.84
C LYS A 78 -15.57 -9.49 -13.73
N SER A 79 -16.41 -9.08 -12.78
CA SER A 79 -17.81 -9.54 -12.69
C SER A 79 -18.78 -8.75 -13.57
N GLY A 80 -18.30 -7.80 -14.36
CA GLY A 80 -19.12 -6.98 -15.28
C GLY A 80 -19.73 -5.73 -14.63
N VAL A 81 -19.37 -5.42 -13.37
CA VAL A 81 -19.80 -4.20 -12.68
C VAL A 81 -18.74 -3.11 -12.87
N ALA A 82 -19.02 -2.14 -13.73
CA ALA A 82 -18.11 -1.03 -13.99
C ALA A 82 -17.87 -0.23 -12.71
N THR A 83 -16.65 -0.27 -12.19
CA THR A 83 -16.26 0.35 -10.93
C THR A 83 -14.95 1.12 -11.15
N PRO A 84 -14.85 2.39 -10.71
CA PRO A 84 -13.59 3.12 -10.74
C PRO A 84 -12.60 2.57 -9.71
N PHE A 85 -11.30 2.84 -9.90
CA PHE A 85 -10.28 2.43 -8.93
C PHE A 85 -10.41 3.18 -7.60
N LEU A 86 -10.58 4.50 -7.65
CA LEU A 86 -10.75 5.34 -6.47
C LEU A 86 -12.22 5.38 -6.06
N LEU A 87 -12.47 5.50 -4.76
CA LEU A 87 -13.84 5.65 -4.23
C LEU A 87 -14.46 6.98 -4.71
N ALA A 88 -15.74 6.95 -5.07
CA ALA A 88 -16.48 8.18 -5.33
C ALA A 88 -16.59 9.01 -4.02
N PRO A 89 -16.50 10.35 -4.09
CA PRO A 89 -16.39 11.19 -5.28
C PRO A 89 -14.95 11.49 -5.73
N TYR A 90 -13.95 10.75 -5.23
CA TYR A 90 -12.53 11.07 -5.41
C TYR A 90 -12.00 10.73 -6.80
N ASN A 91 -10.98 11.47 -7.21
CA ASN A 91 -10.19 11.26 -8.42
C ASN A 91 -8.71 11.51 -8.13
N TRP A 92 -7.84 11.33 -9.13
CA TRP A 92 -6.38 11.46 -8.96
C TRP A 92 -5.88 12.88 -8.56
N LYS A 93 -6.75 13.90 -8.60
CA LYS A 93 -6.43 15.24 -8.07
C LYS A 93 -6.87 15.41 -6.63
N SER A 94 -7.87 14.65 -6.16
CA SER A 94 -8.50 14.79 -4.85
C SER A 94 -8.30 13.57 -3.92
N TYR A 95 -7.63 12.51 -4.37
CA TYR A 95 -7.43 11.28 -3.57
C TYR A 95 -6.68 11.51 -2.23
N GLY A 96 -6.00 12.64 -2.08
CA GLY A 96 -5.41 13.04 -0.81
C GLY A 96 -6.43 13.10 0.32
N GLN A 97 -7.66 13.61 0.04
CA GLN A 97 -8.76 13.65 1.00
C GLN A 97 -9.29 12.25 1.32
N MET A 98 -9.38 11.36 0.33
CA MET A 98 -9.72 9.95 0.55
C MET A 98 -8.71 9.28 1.51
N ASN A 99 -7.43 9.58 1.39
CA ASN A 99 -6.42 9.08 2.32
C ASN A 99 -6.60 9.62 3.75
N VAL A 100 -7.11 10.84 3.91
CA VAL A 100 -7.48 11.37 5.24
C VAL A 100 -8.65 10.57 5.82
N GLU A 101 -9.67 10.25 5.02
CA GLU A 101 -10.79 9.41 5.49
C GLU A 101 -10.33 7.99 5.89
N PHE A 102 -9.39 7.40 5.16
CA PHE A 102 -8.79 6.13 5.56
C PHE A 102 -8.05 6.24 6.90
N TRP A 103 -7.30 7.30 7.09
CA TRP A 103 -6.62 7.56 8.36
C TRP A 103 -7.62 7.74 9.51
N GLU A 104 -8.68 8.52 9.32
CA GLU A 104 -9.74 8.71 10.32
C GLU A 104 -10.46 7.39 10.65
N LYS A 105 -10.79 6.59 9.63
CA LYS A 105 -11.41 5.27 9.78
C LYS A 105 -10.62 4.35 10.72
N HIS A 106 -9.30 4.42 10.68
CA HIS A 106 -8.43 3.52 11.44
C HIS A 106 -7.87 4.11 12.73
N ARG A 107 -8.27 5.32 13.14
CA ARG A 107 -7.76 5.97 14.36
C ARG A 107 -7.92 5.15 15.63
N ALA A 108 -8.96 4.35 15.74
CA ALA A 108 -9.23 3.49 16.89
C ALA A 108 -8.78 2.02 16.68
N THR A 109 -8.22 1.68 15.52
CA THR A 109 -7.76 0.32 15.21
C THR A 109 -6.48 0.03 16.01
N PRO A 110 -6.40 -1.04 16.82
CA PRO A 110 -5.16 -1.43 17.45
C PRO A 110 -4.07 -1.78 16.43
N LEU A 111 -2.79 -1.57 16.79
CA LEU A 111 -1.67 -1.91 15.91
C LEU A 111 -1.69 -3.38 15.49
N SER A 112 -1.97 -4.30 16.43
CA SER A 112 -2.09 -5.74 16.13
C SER A 112 -3.15 -6.03 15.07
N ALA A 113 -4.32 -5.40 15.16
CA ALA A 113 -5.38 -5.55 14.17
C ALA A 113 -4.97 -4.98 12.80
N ALA A 114 -4.29 -3.83 12.76
CA ALA A 114 -3.78 -3.25 11.52
C ALA A 114 -2.74 -4.17 10.85
N ILE A 115 -1.89 -4.83 11.63
CA ILE A 115 -0.94 -5.86 11.16
C ILE A 115 -1.68 -7.02 10.49
N ASP A 116 -2.69 -7.58 11.18
CA ASP A 116 -3.46 -8.71 10.66
C ASP A 116 -4.22 -8.33 9.38
N MET A 117 -4.80 -7.14 9.33
CA MET A 117 -5.49 -6.61 8.14
C MET A 117 -4.55 -6.51 6.93
N VAL A 118 -3.33 -6.00 7.09
CA VAL A 118 -2.35 -5.91 5.99
C VAL A 118 -1.89 -7.29 5.54
N LYS A 119 -1.62 -8.20 6.47
CA LYS A 119 -1.22 -9.58 6.15
C LYS A 119 -2.32 -10.31 5.37
N ALA A 120 -3.55 -10.20 5.82
CA ALA A 120 -4.70 -10.81 5.15
C ALA A 120 -4.92 -10.21 3.76
N SER A 121 -4.93 -8.89 3.64
CA SER A 121 -5.17 -8.22 2.35
C SER A 121 -4.03 -8.42 1.35
N HIS A 122 -2.77 -8.53 1.80
CA HIS A 122 -1.67 -8.93 0.93
C HIS A 122 -1.89 -10.35 0.35
N ALA A 123 -2.26 -11.32 1.19
CA ALA A 123 -2.57 -12.67 0.75
C ALA A 123 -3.73 -12.70 -0.27
N GLU A 124 -4.77 -11.89 -0.04
CA GLU A 124 -5.87 -11.73 -0.99
C GLU A 124 -5.42 -11.15 -2.34
N VAL A 125 -4.54 -10.13 -2.32
CA VAL A 125 -3.97 -9.58 -3.56
C VAL A 125 -3.14 -10.63 -4.29
N MET A 126 -2.32 -11.41 -3.60
CA MET A 126 -1.55 -12.50 -4.23
C MET A 126 -2.48 -13.54 -4.86
N SER A 127 -3.54 -13.94 -4.16
CA SER A 127 -4.56 -14.86 -4.70
C SER A 127 -5.31 -14.27 -5.90
N LEU A 128 -5.56 -12.96 -5.91
CA LEU A 128 -6.17 -12.27 -7.05
C LEU A 128 -5.29 -12.32 -8.29
N LEU A 129 -3.96 -12.22 -8.13
CA LEU A 129 -3.00 -12.23 -9.24
C LEU A 129 -2.82 -13.62 -9.85
N GLU A 130 -3.05 -14.67 -9.06
CA GLU A 130 -2.74 -16.05 -9.45
C GLU A 130 -3.43 -16.51 -10.75
N PRO A 131 -4.75 -16.30 -10.96
CA PRO A 131 -5.44 -16.70 -12.20
C PRO A 131 -5.19 -15.75 -13.38
N LEU A 132 -4.61 -14.55 -13.17
CA LEU A 132 -4.43 -13.56 -14.23
C LEU A 132 -3.27 -13.93 -15.15
N THR A 133 -3.45 -13.71 -16.45
CA THR A 133 -2.39 -13.92 -17.43
C THR A 133 -1.41 -12.75 -17.47
N ASN A 134 -0.21 -12.99 -18.01
CA ASN A 134 0.74 -11.91 -18.24
C ASN A 134 0.18 -10.84 -19.20
N GLU A 135 -0.59 -11.24 -20.19
CA GLU A 135 -1.26 -10.35 -21.13
C GLU A 135 -2.28 -9.45 -20.43
N GLU A 136 -3.18 -10.00 -19.60
CA GLU A 136 -4.15 -9.23 -18.81
C GLU A 136 -3.45 -8.20 -17.90
N LEU A 137 -2.29 -8.57 -17.35
CA LEU A 137 -1.55 -7.70 -16.42
C LEU A 137 -0.76 -6.59 -17.13
N PHE A 138 -0.09 -6.88 -18.24
CA PHE A 138 0.92 -5.97 -18.79
C PHE A 138 0.67 -5.50 -20.23
N THR A 139 -0.34 -6.02 -20.93
CA THR A 139 -0.70 -5.51 -22.24
C THR A 139 -1.70 -4.35 -22.10
N LYS A 140 -1.34 -3.17 -22.64
CA LYS A 140 -2.25 -2.02 -22.69
C LYS A 140 -3.51 -2.35 -23.47
N GLY A 141 -4.66 -2.03 -22.91
CA GLY A 141 -5.95 -2.25 -23.54
C GLY A 141 -6.45 -3.70 -23.50
N ALA A 142 -5.70 -4.65 -22.92
CA ALA A 142 -6.18 -6.02 -22.70
C ALA A 142 -7.44 -6.04 -21.82
N LEU A 143 -7.52 -5.12 -20.85
CA LEU A 143 -8.68 -4.90 -20.00
C LEU A 143 -9.20 -3.48 -20.23
N PRO A 144 -10.42 -3.28 -20.78
CA PRO A 144 -10.92 -1.94 -21.17
C PRO A 144 -10.98 -0.95 -20.00
N TRP A 145 -11.22 -1.43 -18.80
CA TRP A 145 -11.40 -0.62 -17.60
C TRP A 145 -10.08 -0.11 -16.98
N THR A 146 -8.91 -0.52 -17.49
CA THR A 146 -7.60 0.00 -17.04
C THR A 146 -7.21 1.33 -17.73
N GLY A 147 -7.99 1.79 -18.70
CA GLY A 147 -7.74 3.01 -19.43
C GLY A 147 -6.42 2.96 -20.23
N THR A 148 -5.59 3.99 -20.10
CA THR A 148 -4.29 4.08 -20.80
C THR A 148 -3.15 3.36 -20.08
N SER A 149 -3.40 2.81 -18.89
CA SER A 149 -2.43 2.08 -18.09
C SER A 149 -2.59 0.57 -18.25
N THR A 150 -1.88 -0.20 -17.44
CA THR A 150 -2.00 -1.64 -17.34
C THR A 150 -2.44 -2.03 -15.94
N LEU A 151 -3.14 -3.16 -15.79
CA LEU A 151 -3.50 -3.69 -14.47
C LEU A 151 -2.25 -3.94 -13.62
N GLY A 152 -1.18 -4.48 -14.21
CA GLY A 152 0.10 -4.72 -13.52
C GLY A 152 0.70 -3.45 -12.94
N SER A 153 0.56 -2.30 -13.61
CA SER A 153 1.01 -1.00 -13.06
C SER A 153 0.29 -0.63 -11.77
N TYR A 154 -1.01 -0.87 -11.67
CA TYR A 154 -1.79 -0.65 -10.44
C TYR A 154 -1.38 -1.64 -9.35
N CYS A 155 -1.18 -2.91 -9.71
CA CYS A 155 -0.74 -3.94 -8.77
C CYS A 155 0.65 -3.62 -8.19
N VAL A 156 1.62 -3.22 -9.03
CA VAL A 156 2.95 -2.78 -8.56
C VAL A 156 2.83 -1.58 -7.62
N SER A 157 1.99 -0.61 -7.98
CA SER A 157 1.77 0.58 -7.16
C SER A 157 1.19 0.21 -5.79
N ALA A 158 0.13 -0.59 -5.75
CA ALA A 158 -0.55 -0.97 -4.51
C ALA A 158 0.23 -1.98 -3.64
N THR A 159 1.27 -2.62 -4.16
CA THR A 159 2.09 -3.61 -3.44
C THR A 159 3.53 -3.14 -3.27
N ALA A 160 4.44 -3.56 -4.15
CA ALA A 160 5.88 -3.34 -4.00
C ALA A 160 6.25 -1.88 -3.74
N SER A 161 5.66 -0.93 -4.50
CA SER A 161 5.94 0.49 -4.34
C SER A 161 5.40 1.05 -3.02
N HIS A 162 4.21 0.62 -2.58
CA HIS A 162 3.65 1.01 -1.30
C HIS A 162 4.43 0.42 -0.12
N TYR A 163 4.95 -0.81 -0.23
CA TYR A 163 5.82 -1.39 0.81
C TYR A 163 7.16 -0.65 0.90
N GLU A 164 7.74 -0.23 -0.22
CA GLU A 164 8.93 0.64 -0.22
C GLU A 164 8.65 1.99 0.45
N TRP A 165 7.50 2.59 0.16
CA TRP A 165 7.04 3.81 0.81
C TRP A 165 6.88 3.62 2.33
N ALA A 166 6.24 2.54 2.78
CA ALA A 166 6.11 2.22 4.20
C ALA A 166 7.47 2.05 4.88
N MET A 167 8.38 1.28 4.26
CA MET A 167 9.74 1.08 4.78
C MET A 167 10.53 2.37 4.88
N LYS A 168 10.31 3.36 3.99
CA LYS A 168 10.95 4.67 4.09
C LYS A 168 10.55 5.39 5.38
N LYS A 169 9.25 5.34 5.74
CA LYS A 169 8.75 5.90 7.01
C LYS A 169 9.30 5.15 8.23
N MET A 170 9.24 3.82 8.19
CA MET A 170 9.75 2.98 9.27
C MET A 170 11.24 3.25 9.55
N LYS A 171 12.05 3.40 8.51
CA LYS A 171 13.48 3.73 8.64
C LYS A 171 13.69 5.13 9.22
N ALA A 172 12.88 6.11 8.80
CA ALA A 172 12.94 7.46 9.34
C ALA A 172 12.58 7.48 10.83
N HIS A 173 11.51 6.77 11.20
CA HIS A 173 11.08 6.60 12.59
C HIS A 173 12.17 5.97 13.46
N ARG A 174 12.74 4.84 13.04
CA ARG A 174 13.83 4.19 13.77
C ARG A 174 15.06 5.08 13.98
N LYS A 175 15.40 5.85 12.96
CA LYS A 175 16.55 6.76 13.04
C LYS A 175 16.36 7.85 14.10
N THR A 176 15.17 8.43 14.19
CA THR A 176 14.86 9.46 15.18
C THR A 176 14.69 8.87 16.58
N TYR A 177 14.00 7.74 16.70
CA TYR A 177 13.81 7.03 17.98
C TYR A 177 15.14 6.61 18.63
N ALA A 178 16.12 6.14 17.85
CA ALA A 178 17.45 5.77 18.36
C ALA A 178 18.33 6.98 18.76
N ALA A 179 17.91 8.20 18.43
CA ALA A 179 18.63 9.43 18.75
C ALA A 179 18.09 10.12 20.01
N GLU A 180 16.96 9.69 20.57
CA GLU A 180 16.36 10.09 21.84
C GLU A 180 16.90 9.24 23.01
#